data_d2ce051be4a8287537de95a06966128d
#
_entry.id   d2ce051be4a8287537de95a06966128d
#
_cell.length_a   1.000
_cell.length_b   1.000
_cell.length_c   1.000
_cell.angle_alpha   90.00
_cell.angle_beta   90.00
_cell.angle_gamma   90.00
#
_symmetry.space_group_name_H-M   'P 1'
#
loop_
_entity.id
_entity.type
_entity.pdbx_description
1 polymer ?
#
loop_
_entity_poly.entity_id
_entity_poly.type
_entity_poly.pdbx_seq_one_letter_code
_entity_poly.pdbx_strand_id
1 'polypeptide(L)'
;MKSLASFGIRASQATLSRDLREMGIVKSAMGYIHEPSYLYLPTPTARLADTLQRDVFEIKAAHSLVVLRTRPGAAQSVGAVFDAHLPKGVAGTLAGDDTIFLAVDLAADIGAVTQEMRELAGLAENETDSENGIESESEEVTS
;
A
#
# COMPACT_ATOMS: atom_id res chain seq x y z
N MET A 1 41.55 -15.32 3.54
CA MET A 1 40.45 -14.56 2.94
C MET A 1 40.60 -14.56 1.43
N LYS A 2 39.89 -15.38 0.70
CA LYS A 2 39.86 -15.27 -0.76
C LYS A 2 38.89 -14.15 -1.11
N SER A 3 39.42 -13.06 -1.63
CA SER A 3 38.70 -11.87 -2.01
C SER A 3 37.74 -12.19 -3.17
N LEU A 4 36.47 -11.75 -3.07
CA LEU A 4 35.47 -11.80 -4.15
C LEU A 4 35.92 -11.07 -5.44
N ALA A 5 37.00 -10.30 -5.38
CA ALA A 5 37.65 -9.64 -6.52
C ALA A 5 38.19 -10.62 -7.56
N SER A 6 38.39 -11.90 -7.21
CA SER A 6 38.88 -12.92 -8.15
C SER A 6 37.84 -13.39 -9.18
N PHE A 7 36.56 -13.02 -9.01
CA PHE A 7 35.48 -13.37 -9.92
C PHE A 7 35.06 -12.25 -10.88
N GLY A 8 35.78 -11.14 -10.94
CA GLY A 8 35.53 -10.05 -11.89
C GLY A 8 34.26 -9.24 -11.64
N ILE A 9 33.60 -9.42 -10.50
CA ILE A 9 32.38 -8.68 -10.11
C ILE A 9 32.82 -7.40 -9.39
N ARG A 10 32.73 -6.27 -10.07
CA ARG A 10 32.94 -4.94 -9.49
C ARG A 10 31.59 -4.46 -8.92
N ALA A 11 31.20 -4.96 -7.75
CA ALA A 11 30.12 -4.37 -6.98
C ALA A 11 30.67 -3.33 -6.01
N SER A 12 30.09 -2.14 -5.92
CA SER A 12 30.46 -1.16 -4.90
C SER A 12 30.06 -1.70 -3.53
N GLN A 13 30.80 -1.30 -2.46
CA GLN A 13 30.45 -1.72 -1.09
C GLN A 13 29.00 -1.34 -0.69
N ALA A 14 28.49 -0.22 -1.21
CA ALA A 14 27.11 0.22 -0.98
C ALA A 14 26.10 -0.70 -1.66
N THR A 15 26.35 -1.16 -2.88
CA THR A 15 25.50 -2.11 -3.62
C THR A 15 25.48 -3.46 -2.93
N LEU A 16 26.65 -3.97 -2.53
CA LEU A 16 26.76 -5.24 -1.81
C LEU A 16 26.03 -5.20 -0.45
N SER A 17 26.15 -4.10 0.29
CA SER A 17 25.44 -3.93 1.57
C SER A 17 23.93 -3.87 1.42
N ARG A 18 23.44 -3.28 0.31
CA ARG A 18 22.00 -3.25 0.00
C ARG A 18 21.49 -4.64 -0.34
N ASP A 19 22.18 -5.35 -1.24
CA ASP A 19 21.80 -6.68 -1.69
C ASP A 19 21.82 -7.70 -0.54
N LEU A 20 22.79 -7.61 0.36
CA LEU A 20 22.89 -8.46 1.54
C LEU A 20 21.73 -8.22 2.52
N ARG A 21 21.28 -6.96 2.69
CA ARG A 21 20.11 -6.64 3.53
C ARG A 21 18.83 -7.17 2.93
N GLU A 22 18.65 -7.09 1.61
CA GLU A 22 17.48 -7.64 0.92
C GLU A 22 17.41 -9.17 1.07
N MET A 23 18.55 -9.84 1.17
CA MET A 23 18.63 -11.28 1.41
C MET A 23 18.59 -11.66 2.91
N GLY A 24 18.40 -10.69 3.82
CA GLY A 24 18.39 -10.93 5.27
C GLY A 24 19.77 -11.32 5.84
N ILE A 25 20.84 -10.93 5.17
CA ILE A 25 22.22 -11.20 5.61
C ILE A 25 22.81 -9.94 6.24
N VAL A 26 23.20 -10.01 7.50
CA VAL A 26 23.80 -8.89 8.25
C VAL A 26 25.25 -9.19 8.60
N LYS A 27 26.09 -8.15 8.53
CA LYS A 27 27.47 -8.24 8.97
C LYS A 27 27.53 -8.19 10.49
N SER A 28 27.98 -9.27 11.13
CA SER A 28 28.27 -9.30 12.57
C SER A 28 29.79 -9.26 12.83
N ALA A 29 30.17 -9.10 14.09
CA ALA A 29 31.58 -9.20 14.51
C ALA A 29 32.21 -10.57 14.23
N MET A 30 31.42 -11.60 14.01
CA MET A 30 31.83 -12.98 13.68
C MET A 30 31.74 -13.32 12.19
N GLY A 31 31.39 -12.33 11.30
CA GLY A 31 31.22 -12.53 9.87
C GLY A 31 29.80 -12.25 9.40
N TYR A 32 29.46 -12.75 8.20
CA TYR A 32 28.09 -12.62 7.66
C TYR A 32 27.22 -13.74 8.20
N ILE A 33 26.11 -13.36 8.84
CA ILE A 33 25.10 -14.29 9.36
C ILE A 33 23.78 -14.05 8.64
N HIS A 34 23.04 -15.10 8.38
CA HIS A 34 21.67 -15.00 7.95
C HIS A 34 20.81 -14.76 9.18
N GLU A 35 20.22 -13.56 9.31
CA GLU A 35 19.25 -13.31 10.37
C GLU A 35 17.99 -14.13 10.12
N PRO A 36 17.49 -14.85 11.12
CA PRO A 36 16.22 -15.53 11.01
C PRO A 36 15.11 -14.52 10.73
N SER A 37 14.22 -14.84 9.79
CA SER A 37 13.13 -13.96 9.34
C SER A 37 12.22 -13.43 10.45
N TYR A 38 12.17 -14.10 11.60
CA TYR A 38 11.38 -13.66 12.76
C TYR A 38 11.96 -12.44 13.50
N LEU A 39 13.23 -12.08 13.26
CA LEU A 39 13.82 -10.84 13.78
C LEU A 39 13.54 -9.63 12.89
N TYR A 40 13.02 -9.86 11.67
CA TYR A 40 12.65 -8.80 10.74
C TYR A 40 11.19 -8.43 11.00
N LEU A 41 10.96 -7.54 11.97
CA LEU A 41 9.63 -6.96 12.15
C LEU A 41 9.29 -6.17 10.89
N PRO A 42 8.20 -6.49 10.17
CA PRO A 42 7.83 -5.75 8.98
C PRO A 42 7.61 -4.28 9.32
N THR A 43 8.06 -3.39 8.44
CA THR A 43 7.79 -1.95 8.60
C THR A 43 6.27 -1.70 8.67
N PRO A 44 5.83 -0.58 9.27
CA PRO A 44 4.41 -0.23 9.27
C PRO A 44 3.78 -0.25 7.88
N THR A 45 4.49 0.27 6.88
CA THR A 45 4.06 0.24 5.47
C THR A 45 3.96 -1.18 4.91
N ALA A 46 4.91 -2.06 5.23
CA ALA A 46 4.86 -3.46 4.78
C ALA A 46 3.69 -4.22 5.42
N ARG A 47 3.39 -3.94 6.70
CA ARG A 47 2.21 -4.51 7.36
C ARG A 47 0.91 -4.03 6.74
N LEU A 48 0.83 -2.74 6.41
CA LEU A 48 -0.32 -2.17 5.73
C LEU A 48 -0.51 -2.82 4.36
N ALA A 49 0.54 -2.90 3.53
CA ALA A 49 0.49 -3.52 2.22
C ALA A 49 0.04 -5.00 2.30
N ASP A 50 0.61 -5.79 3.19
CA ASP A 50 0.23 -7.20 3.39
C ASP A 50 -1.25 -7.35 3.78
N THR A 51 -1.72 -6.47 4.68
CA THR A 51 -3.11 -6.49 5.13
C THR A 51 -4.07 -6.06 4.02
N LEU A 52 -3.73 -5.02 3.24
CA LEU A 52 -4.54 -4.57 2.12
C LEU A 52 -4.64 -5.64 1.03
N GLN A 53 -3.52 -6.25 0.65
CA GLN A 53 -3.47 -7.32 -0.37
C GLN A 53 -4.29 -8.54 0.01
N ARG A 54 -4.34 -8.87 1.29
CA ARG A 54 -5.09 -10.02 1.79
C ARG A 54 -6.59 -9.77 1.88
N ASP A 55 -7.00 -8.59 2.33
CA ASP A 55 -8.37 -8.35 2.79
C ASP A 55 -9.16 -7.35 1.96
N VAL A 56 -8.51 -6.47 1.18
CA VAL A 56 -9.15 -5.43 0.38
C VAL A 56 -9.22 -5.85 -1.10
N PHE A 57 -10.38 -5.71 -1.72
CA PHE A 57 -10.57 -6.08 -3.12
C PHE A 57 -11.04 -4.92 -4.02
N GLU A 58 -11.45 -3.80 -3.44
CA GLU A 58 -11.89 -2.61 -4.18
C GLU A 58 -11.49 -1.34 -3.43
N ILE A 59 -11.02 -0.34 -4.16
CA ILE A 59 -10.65 0.98 -3.63
C ILE A 59 -11.16 2.04 -4.60
N LYS A 60 -11.95 2.99 -4.09
CA LYS A 60 -12.55 4.08 -4.86
C LYS A 60 -12.40 5.42 -4.15
N ALA A 61 -12.17 6.49 -4.91
CA ALA A 61 -12.33 7.85 -4.41
C ALA A 61 -13.81 8.26 -4.41
N ALA A 62 -14.24 8.91 -3.35
CA ALA A 62 -15.59 9.45 -3.21
C ALA A 62 -15.51 10.84 -2.55
N HIS A 63 -15.36 11.86 -3.37
CA HIS A 63 -15.20 13.26 -2.94
C HIS A 63 -13.98 13.45 -2.02
N SER A 64 -14.15 13.55 -0.70
CA SER A 64 -13.08 13.68 0.30
C SER A 64 -12.77 12.37 1.03
N LEU A 65 -13.36 11.27 0.59
CA LEU A 65 -13.18 9.95 1.18
C LEU A 65 -12.53 9.00 0.18
N VAL A 66 -11.65 8.15 0.66
CA VAL A 66 -11.27 6.92 -0.04
C VAL A 66 -12.04 5.77 0.60
N VAL A 67 -12.81 5.06 -0.22
CA VAL A 67 -13.63 3.94 0.20
C VAL A 67 -12.93 2.64 -0.14
N LEU A 68 -12.65 1.81 0.87
CA LEU A 68 -12.08 0.48 0.70
C LEU A 68 -13.15 -0.57 1.01
N ARG A 69 -13.28 -1.55 0.12
CA ARG A 69 -14.15 -2.70 0.34
C ARG A 69 -13.32 -3.91 0.75
N THR A 70 -13.74 -4.55 1.82
CA THR A 70 -13.07 -5.74 2.36
C THR A 70 -14.02 -6.93 2.36
N ARG A 71 -13.46 -8.11 2.64
CA ARG A 71 -14.29 -9.26 2.98
C ARG A 71 -15.13 -8.96 4.23
N PRO A 72 -16.33 -9.54 4.36
CA PRO A 72 -17.16 -9.39 5.55
C PRO A 72 -16.38 -9.70 6.84
N GLY A 73 -16.49 -8.83 7.84
CA GLY A 73 -15.80 -8.94 9.12
C GLY A 73 -14.34 -8.50 9.14
N ALA A 74 -13.72 -8.18 7.98
CA ALA A 74 -12.30 -7.85 7.92
C ALA A 74 -12.01 -6.34 8.11
N ALA A 75 -12.99 -5.46 7.91
CA ALA A 75 -12.77 -4.02 7.92
C ALA A 75 -12.18 -3.50 9.23
N GLN A 76 -12.59 -4.03 10.38
CA GLN A 76 -12.06 -3.63 11.68
C GLN A 76 -10.56 -3.96 11.82
N SER A 77 -10.12 -5.13 11.35
CA SER A 77 -8.71 -5.54 11.38
C SER A 77 -7.85 -4.65 10.49
N VAL A 78 -8.33 -4.32 9.30
CA VAL A 78 -7.66 -3.40 8.36
C VAL A 78 -7.63 -1.99 8.94
N GLY A 79 -8.74 -1.51 9.52
CA GLY A 79 -8.83 -0.21 10.18
C GLY A 79 -7.82 -0.05 11.31
N ALA A 80 -7.64 -1.08 12.13
CA ALA A 80 -6.65 -1.07 13.21
C ALA A 80 -5.20 -0.90 12.70
N VAL A 81 -4.88 -1.42 11.52
CA VAL A 81 -3.55 -1.22 10.90
C VAL A 81 -3.38 0.22 10.43
N PHE A 82 -4.41 0.83 9.86
CA PHE A 82 -4.41 2.26 9.53
C PHE A 82 -4.25 3.13 10.77
N ASP A 83 -5.00 2.85 11.84
CA ASP A 83 -4.95 3.63 13.09
C ASP A 83 -3.57 3.57 13.75
N ALA A 84 -2.85 2.45 13.59
CA ALA A 84 -1.48 2.31 14.09
C ALA A 84 -0.48 3.16 13.28
N HIS A 85 -0.76 3.41 12.01
CA HIS A 85 0.10 4.22 11.13
C HIS A 85 -0.69 4.79 9.96
N LEU A 86 -1.22 6.00 10.15
CA LEU A 86 -1.96 6.71 9.10
C LEU A 86 -1.04 7.08 7.93
N PRO A 87 -1.43 6.78 6.69
CA PRO A 87 -0.74 7.27 5.50
C PRO A 87 -0.74 8.79 5.41
N LYS A 88 0.23 9.34 4.71
CA LYS A 88 0.30 10.79 4.48
C LYS A 88 -0.94 11.28 3.74
N GLY A 89 -1.53 12.37 4.22
CA GLY A 89 -2.74 12.96 3.63
C GLY A 89 -4.05 12.31 4.08
N VAL A 90 -4.00 11.33 4.99
CA VAL A 90 -5.17 10.75 5.64
C VAL A 90 -5.34 11.34 7.02
N ALA A 91 -6.49 11.97 7.28
CA ALA A 91 -6.82 12.58 8.56
C ALA A 91 -7.33 11.57 9.60
N GLY A 92 -7.94 10.48 9.15
CA GLY A 92 -8.49 9.44 10.03
C GLY A 92 -9.23 8.35 9.26
N THR A 93 -9.62 7.31 9.99
CA THR A 93 -10.29 6.13 9.44
C THR A 93 -11.60 5.85 10.17
N LEU A 94 -12.54 5.23 9.46
CA LEU A 94 -13.75 4.67 10.03
C LEU A 94 -14.00 3.30 9.40
N ALA A 95 -13.94 2.25 10.20
CA ALA A 95 -14.16 0.89 9.76
C ALA A 95 -15.55 0.38 10.17
N GLY A 96 -16.29 -0.13 9.19
CA GLY A 96 -17.52 -0.88 9.39
C GLY A 96 -17.26 -2.39 9.49
N ASP A 97 -18.14 -3.19 8.91
CA ASP A 97 -17.98 -4.64 8.82
C ASP A 97 -17.15 -5.05 7.59
N ASP A 98 -17.50 -4.53 6.41
CA ASP A 98 -16.90 -4.84 5.11
C ASP A 98 -16.41 -3.60 4.34
N THR A 99 -16.44 -2.44 4.96
CA THR A 99 -16.15 -1.16 4.33
C THR A 99 -15.36 -0.27 5.27
N ILE A 100 -14.35 0.41 4.73
CA ILE A 100 -13.54 1.40 5.45
C ILE A 100 -13.61 2.72 4.71
N PHE A 101 -13.77 3.82 5.45
CA PHE A 101 -13.62 5.17 4.94
C PHE A 101 -12.32 5.77 5.46
N LEU A 102 -11.49 6.25 4.55
CA LEU A 102 -10.35 7.09 4.88
C LEU A 102 -10.74 8.54 4.60
N ALA A 103 -10.75 9.38 5.62
CA ALA A 103 -10.94 10.81 5.46
C ALA A 103 -9.63 11.43 4.94
N VAL A 104 -9.67 12.08 3.79
CA VAL A 104 -8.50 12.71 3.17
C VAL A 104 -8.45 14.19 3.57
N ASP A 105 -7.26 14.66 3.96
CA ASP A 105 -7.03 16.05 4.30
C ASP A 105 -7.35 16.97 3.12
N LEU A 106 -7.91 18.15 3.39
CA LEU A 106 -8.23 19.16 2.37
C LEU A 106 -7.03 19.60 1.53
N ALA A 107 -5.83 19.57 2.10
CA ALA A 107 -4.59 19.93 1.43
C ALA A 107 -3.96 18.77 0.64
N ALA A 108 -4.50 17.57 0.76
CA ALA A 108 -3.98 16.37 0.09
C ALA A 108 -4.72 16.12 -1.23
N ASP A 109 -4.01 15.57 -2.20
CA ASP A 109 -4.60 15.08 -3.44
C ASP A 109 -5.23 13.71 -3.23
N ILE A 110 -6.54 13.65 -3.29
CA ILE A 110 -7.29 12.40 -3.12
C ILE A 110 -6.94 11.37 -4.19
N GLY A 111 -6.64 11.81 -5.41
CA GLY A 111 -6.19 10.92 -6.49
C GLY A 111 -4.88 10.23 -6.14
N ALA A 112 -3.90 10.99 -5.63
CA ALA A 112 -2.63 10.46 -5.20
C ALA A 112 -2.77 9.50 -4.01
N VAL A 113 -3.60 9.84 -3.01
CA VAL A 113 -3.88 8.95 -1.87
C VAL A 113 -4.56 7.65 -2.33
N THR A 114 -5.55 7.76 -3.22
CA THR A 114 -6.25 6.58 -3.76
C THR A 114 -5.31 5.67 -4.53
N GLN A 115 -4.45 6.24 -5.36
CA GLN A 115 -3.46 5.51 -6.15
C GLN A 115 -2.45 4.80 -5.24
N GLU A 116 -1.93 5.48 -4.23
CA GLU A 116 -1.02 4.86 -3.24
C GLU A 116 -1.67 3.65 -2.55
N MET A 117 -2.94 3.77 -2.16
CA MET A 117 -3.68 2.65 -1.55
C MET A 117 -3.86 1.48 -2.52
N ARG A 118 -4.16 1.75 -3.80
CA ARG A 118 -4.26 0.72 -4.85
C ARG A 118 -2.94 0.01 -5.09
N GLU A 119 -1.84 0.75 -5.14
CA GLU A 119 -0.50 0.18 -5.30
C GLU A 119 -0.13 -0.72 -4.12
N LEU A 120 -0.36 -0.26 -2.88
CA LEU A 120 -0.13 -1.06 -1.68
C LEU A 120 -0.99 -2.32 -1.64
N ALA A 121 -2.24 -2.24 -2.10
CA ALA A 121 -3.16 -3.37 -2.18
C ALA A 121 -2.87 -4.30 -3.37
N GLY A 122 -1.97 -3.95 -4.29
CA GLY A 122 -1.71 -4.70 -5.51
C GLY A 122 -2.90 -4.71 -6.48
N LEU A 123 -3.78 -3.72 -6.41
CA LEU A 123 -4.92 -3.55 -7.30
C LEU A 123 -4.49 -2.73 -8.52
N ALA A 124 -4.65 -3.32 -9.73
CA ALA A 124 -4.42 -2.60 -10.97
C ALA A 124 -5.45 -1.45 -11.13
N GLU A 125 -5.08 -0.41 -11.88
CA GLU A 125 -6.03 0.62 -12.29
C GLU A 125 -7.17 -0.03 -13.09
N ASN A 126 -8.38 0.03 -12.55
CA ASN A 126 -9.55 -0.30 -13.34
C ASN A 126 -9.84 0.89 -14.26
N GLU A 127 -9.68 0.72 -15.58
CA GLU A 127 -10.01 1.70 -16.64
C GLU A 127 -11.51 2.01 -16.73
N THR A 128 -12.31 1.70 -15.73
CA THR A 128 -13.78 1.76 -15.81
C THR A 128 -14.43 2.99 -15.17
N ASP A 129 -13.67 3.97 -14.66
CA ASP A 129 -14.28 5.19 -14.10
C ASP A 129 -14.48 6.34 -15.13
N SER A 130 -14.30 6.07 -16.45
CA SER A 130 -14.42 7.12 -17.49
C SER A 130 -15.78 7.17 -18.19
N GLU A 131 -16.72 6.28 -17.92
CA GLU A 131 -18.02 6.26 -18.60
C GLU A 131 -19.20 6.23 -17.61
N ASN A 132 -19.43 7.34 -16.91
CA ASN A 132 -20.76 7.75 -16.49
C ASN A 132 -20.92 9.23 -16.75
N GLY A 133 -20.78 9.60 -18.04
CA GLY A 133 -21.31 10.83 -18.58
C GLY A 133 -22.83 10.78 -18.44
N ILE A 134 -23.36 11.70 -17.68
CA ILE A 134 -24.76 11.99 -17.52
C ILE A 134 -25.33 12.27 -18.91
N GLU A 135 -26.03 11.31 -19.53
CA GLU A 135 -26.98 11.60 -20.57
C GLU A 135 -28.21 12.21 -19.89
N SER A 136 -28.25 13.54 -19.86
CA SER A 136 -29.47 14.27 -19.58
C SER A 136 -30.37 14.14 -20.80
N GLU A 137 -31.29 13.19 -20.80
CA GLU A 137 -32.43 13.23 -21.69
C GLU A 137 -33.29 14.42 -21.28
N SER A 138 -33.20 15.47 -22.10
CA SER A 138 -34.18 16.53 -22.11
C SER A 138 -35.42 16.00 -22.85
N GLU A 139 -36.43 15.51 -22.12
CA GLU A 139 -37.76 15.34 -22.67
C GLU A 139 -38.37 16.71 -22.96
N GLU A 140 -38.44 17.01 -24.27
CA GLU A 140 -39.20 18.10 -24.80
C GLU A 140 -40.69 17.75 -24.71
N VAL A 141 -41.34 18.33 -23.73
CA VAL A 141 -42.81 18.29 -23.65
C VAL A 141 -43.39 19.31 -24.62
N THR A 142 -43.83 18.84 -25.77
CA THR A 142 -44.66 19.62 -26.69
C THR A 142 -46.12 19.43 -26.29
N SER A 143 -46.76 20.54 -25.89
CA SER A 143 -48.22 20.66 -25.76
C SER A 143 -48.85 20.91 -27.09
#